data_eac9f238416fecd0253c0b0592a7e940
#
_entry.id   eac9f238416fecd0253c0b0592a7e940
#
_cell.length_a   1.000
_cell.length_b   1.000
_cell.length_c   1.000
_cell.angle_alpha   90.00
_cell.angle_beta   90.00
_cell.angle_gamma   90.00
#
_symmetry.space_group_name_H-M   'P 1'
#
loop_
_entity.id
_entity.type
_entity.pdbx_description
1 polymer ?
#
loop_
_entity_poly.entity_id
_entity_poly.type
_entity_poly.pdbx_seq_one_letter_code
_entity_poly.pdbx_strand_id
1 'polypeptide(L)'
;MTKKGNMRNTINNIVILTGAGVSAESGVATFRGPDGLWEGHRVEDVATPEAFVRDPDLVQKFYDERRAKLKTVEPNAAHQALAKLDKTWAGELLLVTQNVDDLHERAGSKRLLHMHGELNSAWCRACDAHFA
;
A
#
# COMPACT_ATOMS: atom_id res chain seq x y z
N MET A 1 -29.02 -46.55 0.48
CA MET A 1 -28.69 -45.32 -0.33
C MET A 1 -28.02 -44.29 0.55
N THR A 2 -26.71 -44.25 0.52
CA THR A 2 -25.90 -43.30 1.27
C THR A 2 -25.86 -41.99 0.51
N LYS A 3 -26.51 -40.94 1.03
CA LYS A 3 -26.34 -39.55 0.53
C LYS A 3 -24.88 -39.13 0.72
N LYS A 4 -24.13 -39.08 -0.37
CA LYS A 4 -22.83 -38.36 -0.38
C LYS A 4 -23.13 -36.90 -0.07
N GLY A 5 -22.79 -36.46 1.15
CA GLY A 5 -22.79 -35.06 1.53
C GLY A 5 -21.81 -34.32 0.64
N ASN A 6 -22.32 -33.41 -0.14
CA ASN A 6 -21.54 -32.48 -0.94
C ASN A 6 -20.84 -31.55 0.07
N MET A 7 -19.61 -31.86 0.46
CA MET A 7 -18.76 -30.93 1.19
C MET A 7 -18.48 -29.74 0.23
N ARG A 8 -19.33 -28.72 0.30
CA ARG A 8 -18.99 -27.44 -0.28
C ARG A 8 -17.75 -26.98 0.49
N ASN A 9 -16.61 -26.94 -0.18
CA ASN A 9 -15.43 -26.23 0.33
C ASN A 9 -15.87 -24.78 0.54
N THR A 10 -16.22 -24.43 1.77
CA THR A 10 -16.50 -23.04 2.13
C THR A 10 -15.15 -22.35 2.28
N ILE A 11 -14.87 -21.39 1.40
CA ILE A 11 -13.71 -20.51 1.53
C ILE A 11 -13.95 -19.65 2.76
N ASN A 12 -13.07 -19.77 3.74
CA ASN A 12 -13.12 -18.95 4.97
C ASN A 12 -12.04 -17.87 5.00
N ASN A 13 -10.95 -18.04 4.25
CA ASN A 13 -9.79 -17.18 4.30
C ASN A 13 -9.56 -16.55 2.92
N ILE A 14 -9.37 -15.24 2.90
CA ILE A 14 -9.02 -14.46 1.71
C ILE A 14 -7.75 -13.67 1.99
N VAL A 15 -6.77 -13.79 1.12
CA VAL A 15 -5.60 -12.90 1.09
C VAL A 15 -5.62 -12.16 -0.24
N ILE A 16 -5.50 -10.83 -0.17
CA ILE A 16 -5.52 -9.95 -1.34
C ILE A 16 -4.17 -9.25 -1.40
N LEU A 17 -3.50 -9.30 -2.52
CA LEU A 17 -2.26 -8.55 -2.76
C LEU A 17 -2.56 -7.41 -3.75
N THR A 18 -2.21 -6.17 -3.36
CA THR A 18 -2.31 -5.00 -4.24
C THR A 18 -0.95 -4.36 -4.48
N GLY A 19 -0.82 -3.69 -5.59
CA GLY A 19 0.36 -2.93 -6.00
C GLY A 19 -0.03 -1.58 -6.60
N ALA A 20 0.92 -0.87 -7.18
CA ALA A 20 0.74 0.52 -7.66
C ALA A 20 -0.42 0.70 -8.66
N GLY A 21 -0.76 -0.34 -9.41
CA GLY A 21 -1.87 -0.30 -10.36
C GLY A 21 -3.23 0.02 -9.72
N VAL A 22 -3.49 -0.39 -8.47
CA VAL A 22 -4.76 -0.10 -7.79
C VAL A 22 -4.93 1.41 -7.51
N SER A 23 -3.84 2.14 -7.34
CA SER A 23 -3.85 3.58 -7.04
C SER A 23 -3.67 4.47 -8.30
N ALA A 24 -3.42 3.88 -9.46
CA ALA A 24 -3.16 4.62 -10.70
C ALA A 24 -4.36 5.51 -11.09
N GLU A 25 -5.59 4.99 -11.03
CA GLU A 25 -6.80 5.77 -11.32
C GLU A 25 -7.09 6.89 -10.32
N SER A 26 -6.49 6.84 -9.13
CA SER A 26 -6.52 7.94 -8.16
C SER A 26 -5.54 9.06 -8.49
N GLY A 27 -4.64 8.87 -9.46
CA GLY A 27 -3.62 9.83 -9.85
C GLY A 27 -2.29 9.67 -9.11
N VAL A 28 -2.10 8.54 -8.41
CA VAL A 28 -0.79 8.18 -7.83
C VAL A 28 0.07 7.54 -8.92
N ALA A 29 1.28 8.07 -9.11
CA ALA A 29 2.21 7.53 -10.08
C ALA A 29 2.62 6.10 -9.71
N THR A 30 2.64 5.23 -10.72
CA THR A 30 3.13 3.85 -10.54
C THR A 30 4.63 3.84 -10.29
N PHE A 31 5.09 2.87 -9.51
CA PHE A 31 6.49 2.69 -9.09
C PHE A 31 7.39 2.37 -10.27
N ARG A 32 7.29 2.36 -11.34
CA ARG A 32 8.12 2.26 -12.56
C ARG A 32 7.26 2.71 -13.73
N GLY A 33 7.43 3.96 -14.10
CA GLY A 33 6.89 4.48 -15.35
C GLY A 33 7.49 3.75 -16.56
N PRO A 34 7.05 4.07 -17.76
CA PRO A 34 7.55 3.45 -19.00
C PRO A 34 9.08 3.60 -19.19
N ASP A 35 9.68 4.57 -18.54
CA ASP A 35 11.13 4.87 -18.53
C ASP A 35 11.88 4.20 -17.36
N GLY A 36 11.21 3.41 -16.51
CA GLY A 36 11.79 2.76 -15.35
C GLY A 36 12.06 3.69 -14.16
N LEU A 37 11.60 4.94 -14.23
CA LEU A 37 11.78 5.95 -13.20
C LEU A 37 10.56 6.00 -12.27
N TRP A 38 10.80 6.35 -11.01
CA TRP A 38 9.74 6.70 -10.08
C TRP A 38 9.72 8.22 -9.89
N GLU A 39 8.69 8.85 -10.45
CA GLU A 39 8.53 10.32 -10.42
C GLU A 39 9.80 11.07 -10.86
N GLY A 40 10.41 10.59 -11.95
CA GLY A 40 11.61 11.19 -12.53
C GLY A 40 12.94 10.84 -11.86
N HIS A 41 12.92 9.99 -10.82
CA HIS A 41 14.12 9.54 -10.12
C HIS A 41 14.37 8.04 -10.33
N ARG A 42 15.63 7.64 -10.36
CA ARG A 42 16.00 6.22 -10.28
C ARG A 42 15.67 5.72 -8.86
N VAL A 43 15.11 4.53 -8.79
CA VAL A 43 14.74 3.91 -7.50
C VAL A 43 15.94 3.81 -6.55
N GLU A 44 17.11 3.50 -7.09
CA GLU A 44 18.36 3.36 -6.34
C GLU A 44 18.83 4.68 -5.73
N ASP A 45 18.36 5.82 -6.24
CA ASP A 45 18.76 7.15 -5.75
C ASP A 45 17.83 7.71 -4.66
N VAL A 46 16.63 7.14 -4.49
CA VAL A 46 15.63 7.69 -3.56
C VAL A 46 14.96 6.65 -2.66
N ALA A 47 14.96 5.37 -3.01
CA ALA A 47 14.15 4.35 -2.33
C ALA A 47 14.99 3.17 -1.80
N THR A 48 16.20 3.42 -1.39
CA THR A 48 17.09 2.43 -0.77
C THR A 48 17.71 2.98 0.52
N PRO A 49 18.06 2.13 1.51
CA PRO A 49 18.81 2.55 2.69
C PRO A 49 20.15 3.24 2.33
N GLU A 50 20.80 2.76 1.29
CA GLU A 50 22.07 3.31 0.79
C GLU A 50 21.89 4.73 0.23
N ALA A 51 20.78 4.99 -0.48
CA ALA A 51 20.44 6.32 -0.96
C ALA A 51 20.27 7.29 0.22
N PHE A 52 19.57 6.89 1.27
CA PHE A 52 19.39 7.72 2.45
C PHE A 52 20.70 8.03 3.18
N VAL A 53 21.65 7.09 3.23
CA VAL A 53 22.98 7.34 3.80
C VAL A 53 23.79 8.28 2.94
N ARG A 54 23.68 8.15 1.60
CA ARG A 54 24.45 8.94 0.62
C ARG A 54 23.95 10.38 0.52
N ASP A 55 22.64 10.57 0.45
CA ASP A 55 22.01 11.88 0.30
C ASP A 55 20.65 11.92 1.02
N PRO A 56 20.64 12.10 2.35
CA PRO A 56 19.42 12.12 3.13
C PRO A 56 18.48 13.28 2.74
N ASP A 57 19.02 14.42 2.33
CA ASP A 57 18.21 15.58 1.95
C ASP A 57 17.42 15.33 0.68
N LEU A 58 18.04 14.72 -0.32
CA LEU A 58 17.36 14.31 -1.55
C LEU A 58 16.23 13.31 -1.23
N VAL A 59 16.51 12.29 -0.42
CA VAL A 59 15.54 11.27 -0.06
C VAL A 59 14.39 11.87 0.74
N GLN A 60 14.65 12.69 1.74
CA GLN A 60 13.61 13.38 2.52
C GLN A 60 12.73 14.25 1.62
N LYS A 61 13.33 15.10 0.78
CA LYS A 61 12.59 15.92 -0.16
C LYS A 61 11.69 15.09 -1.09
N PHE A 62 12.23 13.99 -1.64
CA PHE A 62 11.50 13.09 -2.51
C PHE A 62 10.22 12.56 -1.83
N TYR A 63 10.33 12.08 -0.59
CA TYR A 63 9.18 11.56 0.16
C TYR A 63 8.23 12.65 0.65
N ASP A 64 8.72 13.87 0.98
CA ASP A 64 7.89 15.01 1.34
C ASP A 64 6.98 15.44 0.18
N GLU A 65 7.51 15.46 -1.03
CA GLU A 65 6.73 15.72 -2.25
C GLU A 65 5.64 14.65 -2.47
N ARG A 66 5.94 13.37 -2.19
CA ARG A 66 4.96 12.27 -2.27
C ARG A 66 3.86 12.43 -1.22
N ARG A 67 4.21 12.76 0.02
CA ARG A 67 3.23 13.06 1.09
C ARG A 67 2.35 14.26 0.75
N ALA A 68 2.92 15.31 0.20
CA ALA A 68 2.15 16.48 -0.26
C ALA A 68 1.16 16.11 -1.37
N LYS A 69 1.61 15.34 -2.36
CA LYS A 69 0.75 14.88 -3.46
C LYS A 69 -0.35 13.96 -2.97
N LEU A 70 -0.07 13.08 -2.02
CA LEU A 70 -1.05 12.13 -1.47
C LEU A 70 -2.28 12.85 -0.88
N LYS A 71 -2.10 14.05 -0.34
CA LYS A 71 -3.20 14.87 0.19
C LYS A 71 -4.17 15.39 -0.89
N THR A 72 -3.78 15.33 -2.16
CA THR A 72 -4.59 15.85 -3.29
C THR A 72 -5.34 14.76 -4.05
N VAL A 73 -5.15 13.51 -3.69
CA VAL A 73 -5.79 12.36 -4.35
C VAL A 73 -6.79 11.67 -3.42
N GLU A 74 -7.76 10.97 -4.01
CA GLU A 74 -8.81 10.27 -3.28
C GLU A 74 -8.84 8.78 -3.62
N PRO A 75 -9.31 7.92 -2.68
CA PRO A 75 -9.56 6.52 -2.97
C PRO A 75 -10.51 6.36 -4.16
N ASN A 76 -10.20 5.43 -5.05
CA ASN A 76 -11.05 5.10 -6.19
C ASN A 76 -12.00 3.93 -5.91
N ALA A 77 -12.78 3.52 -6.91
CA ALA A 77 -13.76 2.45 -6.79
C ALA A 77 -13.15 1.10 -6.36
N ALA A 78 -11.91 0.81 -6.75
CA ALA A 78 -11.24 -0.44 -6.33
C ALA A 78 -10.94 -0.43 -4.83
N HIS A 79 -10.43 0.67 -4.27
CA HIS A 79 -10.22 0.81 -2.83
C HIS A 79 -11.53 0.66 -2.06
N GLN A 80 -12.61 1.31 -2.55
CA GLN A 80 -13.93 1.24 -1.91
C GLN A 80 -14.52 -0.19 -1.96
N ALA A 81 -14.35 -0.91 -3.07
CA ALA A 81 -14.79 -2.29 -3.20
C ALA A 81 -14.09 -3.23 -2.22
N LEU A 82 -12.77 -3.06 -2.08
CA LEU A 82 -11.97 -3.85 -1.11
C LEU A 82 -12.33 -3.52 0.34
N ALA A 83 -12.56 -2.26 0.66
CA ALA A 83 -13.03 -1.85 1.99
C ALA A 83 -14.43 -2.41 2.31
N LYS A 84 -15.32 -2.45 1.31
CA LYS A 84 -16.63 -3.09 1.46
C LYS A 84 -16.50 -4.59 1.70
N LEU A 85 -15.65 -5.27 0.94
CA LEU A 85 -15.36 -6.70 1.14
C LEU A 85 -14.80 -6.94 2.55
N ASP A 86 -13.82 -6.15 2.99
CA ASP A 86 -13.24 -6.23 4.34
C ASP A 86 -14.32 -6.12 5.42
N LYS A 87 -15.23 -5.17 5.28
CA LYS A 87 -16.33 -4.94 6.24
C LYS A 87 -17.36 -6.08 6.27
N THR A 88 -17.64 -6.70 5.11
CA THR A 88 -18.76 -7.65 4.98
C THR A 88 -18.34 -9.11 5.00
N TRP A 89 -17.06 -9.42 4.80
CA TRP A 89 -16.57 -10.78 4.83
C TRP A 89 -16.55 -11.35 6.25
N ALA A 90 -17.32 -12.41 6.47
CA ALA A 90 -17.47 -13.02 7.79
C ALA A 90 -16.27 -13.89 8.22
N GLY A 91 -15.44 -14.33 7.27
CA GLY A 91 -14.23 -15.12 7.51
C GLY A 91 -12.98 -14.26 7.71
N GLU A 92 -11.83 -14.91 7.71
CA GLU A 92 -10.54 -14.23 7.77
C GLU A 92 -10.24 -13.53 6.44
N LEU A 93 -9.77 -12.30 6.52
CA LEU A 93 -9.31 -11.52 5.37
C LEU A 93 -8.05 -10.77 5.74
N LEU A 94 -7.09 -10.75 4.83
CA LEU A 94 -5.91 -9.91 4.93
C LEU A 94 -5.66 -9.22 3.59
N LEU A 95 -5.65 -7.91 3.59
CA LEU A 95 -5.24 -7.10 2.46
C LEU A 95 -3.75 -6.73 2.64
N VAL A 96 -2.90 -7.25 1.79
CA VAL A 96 -1.46 -6.93 1.76
C VAL A 96 -1.23 -5.95 0.61
N THR A 97 -0.63 -4.81 0.90
CA THR A 97 -0.30 -3.84 -0.14
C THR A 97 1.19 -3.61 -0.24
N GLN A 98 1.68 -3.51 -1.48
CA GLN A 98 3.03 -3.02 -1.79
C GLN A 98 3.08 -1.48 -1.78
N ASN A 99 1.91 -0.83 -1.79
CA ASN A 99 1.81 0.61 -1.84
C ASN A 99 2.16 1.24 -0.50
N VAL A 100 2.75 2.42 -0.58
CA VAL A 100 3.08 3.25 0.59
C VAL A 100 2.05 4.37 0.83
N ASP A 101 1.05 4.50 -0.07
CA ASP A 101 -0.08 5.43 0.09
C ASP A 101 -1.09 4.91 1.13
N ASP A 102 -1.93 5.80 1.64
CA ASP A 102 -2.97 5.53 2.64
C ASP A 102 -4.39 5.37 2.05
N LEU A 103 -4.51 5.09 0.75
CA LEU A 103 -5.80 5.09 0.07
C LEU A 103 -6.70 3.92 0.49
N HIS A 104 -6.13 2.77 0.86
CA HIS A 104 -6.90 1.66 1.42
C HIS A 104 -7.52 2.00 2.77
N GLU A 105 -6.76 2.62 3.68
CA GLU A 105 -7.23 3.07 4.99
C GLU A 105 -8.30 4.14 4.84
N ARG A 106 -8.06 5.13 3.98
CA ARG A 106 -9.01 6.21 3.72
C ARG A 106 -10.31 5.71 3.09
N ALA A 107 -10.28 4.61 2.35
CA ALA A 107 -11.47 3.92 1.87
C ALA A 107 -12.21 3.14 2.98
N GLY A 108 -11.54 2.83 4.10
CA GLY A 108 -12.10 2.13 5.24
C GLY A 108 -11.62 0.68 5.45
N SER A 109 -10.61 0.21 4.72
CA SER A 109 -9.98 -1.09 4.97
C SER A 109 -9.29 -1.10 6.33
N LYS A 110 -9.46 -2.18 7.10
CA LYS A 110 -8.93 -2.33 8.46
C LYS A 110 -7.95 -3.48 8.60
N ARG A 111 -8.20 -4.60 7.92
CA ARG A 111 -7.34 -5.79 7.92
C ARG A 111 -6.27 -5.65 6.84
N LEU A 112 -5.37 -4.68 7.04
CA LEU A 112 -4.40 -4.21 6.06
C LEU A 112 -2.97 -4.35 6.59
N LEU A 113 -2.06 -4.73 5.69
CA LEU A 113 -0.61 -4.81 5.94
C LEU A 113 0.15 -4.09 4.83
N HIS A 114 0.91 -3.08 5.18
CA HIS A 114 1.88 -2.43 4.30
C HIS A 114 3.22 -3.18 4.32
N MET A 115 3.52 -3.90 3.25
CA MET A 115 4.75 -4.71 3.20
C MET A 115 6.01 -3.92 2.84
N HIS A 116 5.86 -2.70 2.35
CA HIS A 116 6.96 -1.80 1.98
C HIS A 116 6.97 -0.49 2.80
N GLY A 117 6.26 -0.45 3.92
CA GLY A 117 6.13 0.75 4.75
C GLY A 117 5.02 1.70 4.30
N GLU A 118 4.95 2.85 4.94
CA GLU A 118 3.88 3.85 4.80
C GLU A 118 4.45 5.25 4.68
N LEU A 119 3.91 6.07 3.77
CA LEU A 119 4.35 7.46 3.58
C LEU A 119 4.11 8.33 4.82
N ASN A 120 3.05 8.05 5.56
CA ASN A 120 2.65 8.82 6.73
C ASN A 120 3.26 8.30 8.04
N SER A 121 4.22 7.39 7.95
CA SER A 121 4.92 6.84 9.10
C SER A 121 6.42 7.12 9.00
N ALA A 122 7.04 7.45 10.12
CA ALA A 122 8.47 7.64 10.22
C ALA A 122 9.01 7.03 11.52
N TRP A 123 10.25 6.62 11.52
CA TRP A 123 10.93 6.20 12.75
C TRP A 123 12.30 6.89 12.90
N CYS A 124 12.69 7.08 14.14
CA CYS A 124 14.02 7.60 14.46
C CYS A 124 15.04 6.48 14.33
N ARG A 125 16.10 6.68 13.54
CA ARG A 125 17.17 5.69 13.37
C ARG A 125 18.09 5.57 14.60
N ALA A 126 18.02 6.52 15.54
CA ALA A 126 18.85 6.51 16.73
C ALA A 126 18.18 5.83 17.94
N CYS A 127 16.85 5.86 18.03
CA CYS A 127 16.13 5.36 19.21
C CYS A 127 14.87 4.55 18.88
N ASP A 128 14.66 4.21 17.62
CA ASP A 128 13.51 3.43 17.11
C ASP A 128 12.12 4.02 17.46
N ALA A 129 12.04 5.29 17.89
CA ALA A 129 10.76 5.95 18.12
C ALA A 129 9.99 6.09 16.80
N HIS A 130 8.70 5.72 16.85
CA HIS A 130 7.79 5.82 15.71
C HIS A 130 6.94 7.08 15.78
N PHE A 131 6.70 7.68 14.62
CA PHE A 131 5.89 8.89 14.44
C PHE A 131 4.88 8.63 13.31
N ALA A 132 3.63 9.04 13.53
CA ALA A 132 2.54 9.00 12.56
C ALA A 132 2.23 10.42 12.05
#